data_eb8da1e38244b7d0341477518cebdbc0
#
_entry.id   eb8da1e38244b7d0341477518cebdbc0
#
_cell.length_a   1.000
_cell.length_b   1.000
_cell.length_c   1.000
_cell.angle_alpha   90.00
_cell.angle_beta   90.00
_cell.angle_gamma   90.00
#
_symmetry.space_group_name_H-M   'P 1'
#
loop_
_entity.id
_entity.type
_entity.pdbx_description
1 polymer ?
#
loop_
_entity_poly.entity_id
_entity_poly.type
_entity_poly.pdbx_seq_one_letter_code
_entity_poly.pdbx_strand_id
1 'polypeptide(L)'
;LFPYTTLFRSPFNMYTFNKMWGVVTPEEAAAKIEEQRKEITGEPQNLEEQAISLVGRDIYEKLIKGYTEKQWGRDCKDLPSFIIKRLPVRLTFDNNYFNALYQGIPVGGYTKMIANLLDGIEVRLNIDYLEHKSELDTLADKVVYTGPIDAYFDYKLGTLEYRSVRFETETLDKSNFQGNAAVNYTDRETPWTRIIEHKWFEFGKDENGNDLP
;
A
#
# COMPACT_ATOMS: atom_id res chain seq x y z
N LEU A 1 14.94 -6.69 -13.68
CA LEU A 1 14.08 -5.66 -13.06
C LEU A 1 12.75 -5.68 -13.77
N PHE A 2 11.73 -6.17 -13.10
CA PHE A 2 10.38 -6.23 -13.65
C PHE A 2 9.51 -5.15 -13.01
N PRO A 3 8.72 -4.39 -13.76
CA PRO A 3 7.90 -3.31 -13.23
C PRO A 3 6.65 -3.84 -12.54
N TYR A 4 6.78 -4.36 -11.33
CA TYR A 4 5.66 -4.98 -10.59
C TYR A 4 4.76 -4.01 -9.84
N THR A 5 5.10 -2.76 -9.82
CA THR A 5 4.35 -1.78 -9.04
C THR A 5 3.01 -1.39 -9.66
N THR A 6 2.79 -1.74 -10.92
CA THR A 6 1.59 -1.40 -11.66
C THR A 6 0.35 -2.21 -11.32
N LEU A 7 0.53 -3.35 -10.67
CA LEU A 7 -0.52 -4.35 -10.51
C LEU A 7 -1.29 -4.24 -9.19
N PHE A 8 -0.84 -3.37 -8.28
CA PHE A 8 -1.25 -3.43 -6.88
C PHE A 8 -2.26 -2.40 -6.44
N ARG A 9 -2.54 -1.42 -7.26
CA ARG A 9 -3.46 -0.35 -6.87
C ARG A 9 -4.29 0.01 -8.07
N SER A 10 -5.60 0.11 -7.89
CA SER A 10 -6.47 0.64 -8.92
C SER A 10 -5.90 1.98 -9.37
N PRO A 11 -5.29 2.07 -10.53
CA PRO A 11 -4.70 3.33 -10.96
C PRO A 11 -5.84 4.28 -11.25
N PHE A 12 -5.83 5.46 -10.60
CA PHE A 12 -6.75 6.54 -10.95
C PHE A 12 -6.23 7.20 -12.24
N ASN A 13 -6.38 6.50 -13.36
CA ASN A 13 -5.84 6.90 -14.67
C ASN A 13 -6.90 6.80 -15.76
N MET A 14 -6.53 7.19 -16.98
CA MET A 14 -7.45 7.23 -18.11
C MET A 14 -8.07 5.87 -18.45
N TYR A 15 -7.39 4.74 -18.23
CA TYR A 15 -8.01 3.42 -18.42
C TYR A 15 -9.17 3.20 -17.46
N THR A 16 -9.01 3.59 -16.21
CA THR A 16 -10.06 3.50 -15.20
C THR A 16 -11.20 4.46 -15.52
N PHE A 17 -10.90 5.70 -15.85
CA PHE A 17 -11.92 6.73 -16.15
C PHE A 17 -12.72 6.40 -17.40
N ASN A 18 -12.04 5.91 -18.44
CA ASN A 18 -12.71 5.43 -19.65
C ASN A 18 -13.68 4.29 -19.31
N LYS A 19 -13.25 3.31 -18.53
CA LYS A 19 -14.09 2.17 -18.13
C LYS A 19 -15.27 2.57 -17.23
N MET A 20 -15.08 3.57 -16.36
CA MET A 20 -16.11 4.03 -15.42
C MET A 20 -17.15 4.96 -16.09
N TRP A 21 -16.68 5.87 -16.93
CA TRP A 21 -17.48 6.99 -17.42
C TRP A 21 -17.58 7.05 -18.95
N GLY A 22 -16.83 6.23 -19.68
CA GLY A 22 -16.76 6.26 -21.14
C GLY A 22 -15.99 7.46 -21.69
N VAL A 23 -15.30 8.24 -20.87
CA VAL A 23 -14.50 9.39 -21.28
C VAL A 23 -13.27 8.94 -22.08
N VAL A 24 -12.93 9.71 -23.08
CA VAL A 24 -11.84 9.37 -24.03
C VAL A 24 -10.64 10.33 -23.87
N THR A 25 -10.90 11.59 -23.51
CA THR A 25 -9.86 12.60 -23.37
C THR A 25 -9.55 12.94 -21.91
N PRO A 26 -8.33 13.42 -21.61
CA PRO A 26 -7.96 13.92 -20.30
C PRO A 26 -8.88 15.05 -19.81
N GLU A 27 -9.32 15.92 -20.70
CA GLU A 27 -10.19 17.05 -20.40
C GLU A 27 -11.57 16.61 -19.95
N GLU A 28 -12.15 15.59 -20.59
CA GLU A 28 -13.43 14.99 -20.18
C GLU A 28 -13.33 14.37 -18.80
N ALA A 29 -12.25 13.63 -18.52
CA ALA A 29 -12.02 13.02 -17.23
C ALA A 29 -11.82 14.07 -16.13
N ALA A 30 -11.03 15.12 -16.40
CA ALA A 30 -10.82 16.24 -15.48
C ALA A 30 -12.13 16.96 -15.17
N ALA A 31 -12.95 17.26 -16.18
CA ALA A 31 -14.24 17.92 -16.00
C ALA A 31 -15.19 17.09 -15.13
N LYS A 32 -15.20 15.75 -15.32
CA LYS A 32 -16.02 14.84 -14.52
C LYS A 32 -15.60 14.79 -13.06
N ILE A 33 -14.30 14.77 -12.80
CA ILE A 33 -13.75 14.82 -11.45
C ILE A 33 -14.07 16.17 -10.80
N GLU A 34 -13.84 17.28 -11.49
CA GLU A 34 -14.10 18.63 -10.97
C GLU A 34 -15.59 18.88 -10.68
N GLU A 35 -16.49 18.34 -11.50
CA GLU A 35 -17.93 18.40 -11.26
C GLU A 35 -18.27 17.79 -9.89
N GLN A 36 -17.75 16.60 -9.61
CA GLN A 36 -18.06 15.84 -8.41
C GLN A 36 -17.36 16.37 -7.16
N ARG A 37 -16.14 16.90 -7.30
CA ARG A 37 -15.40 17.51 -6.19
C ARG A 37 -16.10 18.70 -5.57
N LYS A 38 -16.92 19.43 -6.33
CA LYS A 38 -17.73 20.57 -5.87
C LYS A 38 -18.78 20.19 -4.83
N GLU A 39 -19.04 18.90 -4.63
CA GLU A 39 -19.91 18.42 -3.57
C GLU A 39 -19.38 18.80 -2.18
N ILE A 40 -18.06 18.84 -2.04
CA ILE A 40 -17.43 19.21 -0.77
C ILE A 40 -17.12 20.69 -0.78
N THR A 41 -17.77 21.41 0.12
CA THR A 41 -17.56 22.85 0.32
C THR A 41 -16.84 23.09 1.66
N GLY A 42 -15.72 23.79 1.62
CA GLY A 42 -14.89 24.05 2.80
C GLY A 42 -13.83 22.99 3.06
N GLU A 43 -13.33 22.96 4.29
CA GLU A 43 -12.28 22.03 4.69
C GLU A 43 -12.87 20.66 5.05
N PRO A 44 -12.38 19.55 4.43
CA PRO A 44 -12.87 18.20 4.70
C PRO A 44 -12.68 17.80 6.17
N GLN A 45 -13.75 17.33 6.81
CA GLN A 45 -13.77 16.98 8.24
C GLN A 45 -13.39 15.52 8.52
N ASN A 46 -13.55 14.65 7.53
CA ASN A 46 -13.33 13.22 7.65
C ASN A 46 -12.74 12.64 6.35
N LEU A 47 -12.42 11.33 6.36
CA LEU A 47 -11.82 10.65 5.23
C LEU A 47 -12.72 10.61 3.99
N GLU A 48 -14.05 10.46 4.15
CA GLU A 48 -15.00 10.48 3.05
C GLU A 48 -14.95 11.82 2.31
N GLU A 49 -15.13 12.91 3.03
CA GLU A 49 -15.08 14.25 2.45
C GLU A 49 -13.73 14.56 1.81
N GLN A 50 -12.64 14.16 2.46
CA GLN A 50 -11.29 14.31 1.92
C GLN A 50 -11.12 13.54 0.61
N ALA A 51 -11.57 12.29 0.53
CA ALA A 51 -11.48 11.49 -0.68
C ALA A 51 -12.31 12.11 -1.82
N ILE A 52 -13.58 12.49 -1.54
CA ILE A 52 -14.45 13.10 -2.54
C ILE A 52 -13.85 14.43 -3.04
N SER A 53 -13.30 15.25 -2.16
CA SER A 53 -12.64 16.51 -2.54
C SER A 53 -11.41 16.31 -3.43
N LEU A 54 -10.78 15.13 -3.40
CA LEU A 54 -9.60 14.80 -4.21
C LEU A 54 -9.95 14.15 -5.56
N VAL A 55 -10.90 13.23 -5.57
CA VAL A 55 -11.14 12.37 -6.75
C VAL A 55 -12.60 12.32 -7.21
N GLY A 56 -13.52 12.91 -6.48
CA GLY A 56 -14.95 12.86 -6.74
C GLY A 56 -15.66 11.63 -6.15
N ARG A 57 -16.98 11.68 -6.11
CA ARG A 57 -17.84 10.69 -5.45
C ARG A 57 -17.74 9.31 -6.10
N ASP A 58 -17.82 9.22 -7.43
CA ASP A 58 -17.86 7.93 -8.10
C ASP A 58 -16.59 7.10 -7.85
N ILE A 59 -15.41 7.75 -7.89
CA ILE A 59 -14.14 7.10 -7.59
C ILE A 59 -14.09 6.70 -6.11
N TYR A 60 -14.53 7.59 -5.22
CA TYR A 60 -14.60 7.28 -3.79
C TYR A 60 -15.46 6.06 -3.52
N GLU A 61 -16.72 6.05 -3.95
CA GLU A 61 -17.66 4.96 -3.70
C GLU A 61 -17.19 3.63 -4.28
N LYS A 62 -16.61 3.65 -5.49
CA LYS A 62 -16.27 2.43 -6.22
C LYS A 62 -14.91 1.84 -5.86
N LEU A 63 -13.92 2.69 -5.58
CA LEU A 63 -12.53 2.23 -5.48
C LEU A 63 -11.89 2.46 -4.10
N ILE A 64 -12.48 3.31 -3.25
CA ILE A 64 -11.84 3.70 -1.98
C ILE A 64 -12.65 3.22 -0.78
N LYS A 65 -13.93 3.52 -0.75
CA LYS A 65 -14.80 3.34 0.41
C LYS A 65 -14.75 1.92 0.97
N GLY A 66 -15.22 0.93 0.21
CA GLY A 66 -15.33 -0.44 0.70
C GLY A 66 -13.97 -1.05 1.09
N TYR A 67 -12.91 -0.75 0.33
CA TYR A 67 -11.56 -1.15 0.68
C TYR A 67 -11.09 -0.55 2.01
N THR A 68 -11.30 0.75 2.17
CA THR A 68 -10.87 1.48 3.37
C THR A 68 -11.66 1.04 4.61
N GLU A 69 -12.97 0.89 4.49
CA GLU A 69 -13.83 0.45 5.59
C GLU A 69 -13.50 -0.97 6.05
N LYS A 70 -13.17 -1.89 5.13
CA LYS A 70 -12.67 -3.22 5.48
C LYS A 70 -11.32 -3.15 6.21
N GLN A 71 -10.41 -2.33 5.71
CA GLN A 71 -9.06 -2.20 6.26
C GLN A 71 -9.08 -1.61 7.68
N TRP A 72 -9.94 -0.62 7.93
CA TRP A 72 -10.01 0.07 9.21
C TRP A 72 -11.07 -0.52 10.16
N GLY A 73 -12.06 -1.26 9.64
CA GLY A 73 -13.19 -1.77 10.42
C GLY A 73 -14.09 -0.65 10.95
N ARG A 74 -14.09 0.51 10.28
CA ARG A 74 -14.88 1.71 10.60
C ARG A 74 -15.39 2.34 9.31
N ASP A 75 -16.50 3.06 9.39
CA ASP A 75 -17.00 3.85 8.26
C ASP A 75 -16.02 4.99 7.94
N CYS A 76 -15.91 5.35 6.67
CA CYS A 76 -14.99 6.43 6.24
C CYS A 76 -15.31 7.79 6.88
N LYS A 77 -16.57 8.01 7.28
CA LYS A 77 -17.00 9.23 8.00
C LYS A 77 -16.42 9.34 9.41
N ASP A 78 -16.06 8.20 10.02
CA ASP A 78 -15.52 8.13 11.36
C ASP A 78 -13.98 8.12 11.37
N LEU A 79 -13.37 8.21 10.19
CA LEU A 79 -11.93 8.22 10.02
C LEU A 79 -11.41 9.64 9.76
N PRO A 80 -10.26 10.01 10.33
CA PRO A 80 -9.67 11.33 10.12
C PRO A 80 -9.30 11.59 8.65
N SER A 81 -9.48 12.82 8.20
CA SER A 81 -9.17 13.25 6.82
C SER A 81 -7.69 13.06 6.44
N PHE A 82 -6.76 13.17 7.39
CA PHE A 82 -5.33 13.07 7.13
C PHE A 82 -4.86 11.66 6.69
N ILE A 83 -5.67 10.62 6.87
CA ILE A 83 -5.35 9.25 6.40
C ILE A 83 -5.19 9.21 4.89
N ILE A 84 -5.98 10.03 4.16
CA ILE A 84 -5.87 10.19 2.71
C ILE A 84 -5.43 11.62 2.38
N LYS A 85 -4.13 11.87 2.43
CA LYS A 85 -3.60 13.19 2.03
C LYS A 85 -3.42 13.35 0.53
N ARG A 86 -3.22 12.24 -0.19
CA ARG A 86 -2.93 12.22 -1.64
C ARG A 86 -3.56 11.00 -2.27
N LEU A 87 -4.24 11.25 -3.37
CA LEU A 87 -4.66 10.22 -4.31
C LEU A 87 -4.08 10.62 -5.67
N PRO A 88 -3.13 9.84 -6.22
CA PRO A 88 -2.47 10.22 -7.46
C PRO A 88 -3.41 10.00 -8.64
N VAL A 89 -4.10 11.04 -9.05
CA VAL A 89 -4.88 11.07 -10.29
C VAL A 89 -3.94 11.35 -11.46
N ARG A 90 -4.00 10.50 -12.48
CA ARG A 90 -3.21 10.62 -13.70
C ARG A 90 -4.12 10.69 -14.90
N LEU A 91 -4.09 11.79 -15.60
CA LEU A 91 -4.85 11.98 -16.84
C LEU A 91 -4.06 11.44 -18.05
N THR A 92 -3.48 10.26 -17.88
CA THR A 92 -2.69 9.55 -18.89
C THR A 92 -3.07 8.07 -18.93
N PHE A 93 -2.81 7.41 -20.03
CA PHE A 93 -2.93 5.95 -20.20
C PHE A 93 -1.66 5.25 -19.70
N ASP A 94 -1.31 5.48 -18.43
CA ASP A 94 -0.14 4.90 -17.77
C ASP A 94 -0.57 4.19 -16.49
N ASN A 95 -0.24 2.91 -16.38
CA ASN A 95 -0.54 2.08 -15.22
C ASN A 95 0.56 2.12 -14.14
N ASN A 96 1.66 2.80 -14.36
CA ASN A 96 2.71 2.94 -13.34
C ASN A 96 2.18 3.74 -12.15
N TYR A 97 2.32 3.17 -10.96
CA TYR A 97 1.91 3.88 -9.73
C TYR A 97 2.93 4.94 -9.31
N PHE A 98 4.20 4.61 -9.39
CA PHE A 98 5.30 5.52 -9.04
C PHE A 98 5.94 6.11 -10.29
N ASN A 99 6.51 7.31 -10.14
CA ASN A 99 7.32 7.96 -11.16
C ASN A 99 8.82 7.62 -11.03
N ALA A 100 9.17 6.65 -10.18
CA ALA A 100 10.55 6.24 -9.99
C ALA A 100 11.11 5.61 -11.26
N LEU A 101 12.29 6.05 -11.69
CA LEU A 101 12.96 5.55 -12.88
C LEU A 101 13.31 4.06 -12.76
N TYR A 102 13.67 3.62 -11.56
CA TYR A 102 13.98 2.23 -11.25
C TYR A 102 13.02 1.70 -10.20
N GLN A 103 12.37 0.60 -10.51
CA GLN A 103 11.41 -0.06 -9.63
C GLN A 103 11.62 -1.57 -9.74
N GLY A 104 11.56 -2.29 -8.64
CA GLY A 104 11.73 -3.72 -8.64
C GLY A 104 11.74 -4.33 -7.25
N ILE A 105 11.82 -5.65 -7.23
CA ILE A 105 12.02 -6.46 -6.03
C ILE A 105 13.43 -7.04 -6.12
N PRO A 106 14.21 -7.06 -5.03
CA PRO A 106 15.56 -7.61 -5.03
C PRO A 106 15.56 -9.09 -5.43
N VAL A 107 16.42 -9.46 -6.37
CA VAL A 107 16.65 -10.88 -6.71
C VAL A 107 17.27 -11.58 -5.49
N GLY A 108 16.65 -12.68 -5.05
CA GLY A 108 17.03 -13.39 -3.82
C GLY A 108 16.43 -12.81 -2.54
N GLY A 109 15.49 -11.85 -2.68
CA GLY A 109 14.68 -11.32 -1.58
C GLY A 109 15.34 -10.21 -0.76
N TYR A 110 14.55 -9.63 0.11
CA TYR A 110 14.98 -8.49 0.94
C TYR A 110 16.00 -8.86 2.01
N THR A 111 15.95 -10.08 2.55
CA THR A 111 16.91 -10.54 3.57
C THR A 111 18.34 -10.47 3.06
N LYS A 112 18.59 -10.94 1.84
CA LYS A 112 19.92 -10.86 1.21
C LYS A 112 20.36 -9.42 0.97
N MET A 113 19.44 -8.58 0.52
CA MET A 113 19.73 -7.15 0.33
C MET A 113 20.13 -6.48 1.65
N ILE A 114 19.37 -6.72 2.72
CA ILE A 114 19.68 -6.16 4.04
C ILE A 114 20.99 -6.71 4.59
N ALA A 115 21.23 -8.02 4.44
CA ALA A 115 22.49 -8.62 4.86
C ALA A 115 23.70 -7.96 4.17
N ASN A 116 23.59 -7.68 2.88
CA ASN A 116 24.65 -6.97 2.14
C ASN A 116 24.83 -5.51 2.60
N LEU A 117 23.75 -4.83 3.00
CA LEU A 117 23.82 -3.46 3.54
C LEU A 117 24.46 -3.42 4.94
N LEU A 118 24.37 -4.51 5.69
CA LEU A 118 24.92 -4.64 7.04
C LEU A 118 26.32 -5.27 7.04
N ASP A 119 26.91 -5.54 5.86
CA ASP A 119 28.25 -6.10 5.80
C ASP A 119 29.27 -5.19 6.48
N GLY A 120 30.05 -5.78 7.39
CA GLY A 120 31.02 -5.04 8.23
C GLY A 120 30.40 -4.28 9.41
N ILE A 121 29.10 -4.37 9.65
CA ILE A 121 28.40 -3.77 10.78
C ILE A 121 28.04 -4.83 11.81
N GLU A 122 28.33 -4.59 13.09
CA GLU A 122 27.93 -5.50 14.15
C GLU A 122 26.38 -5.58 14.24
N VAL A 123 25.86 -6.79 14.17
CA VAL A 123 24.42 -7.06 14.28
C VAL A 123 24.17 -8.00 15.47
N ARG A 124 23.32 -7.58 16.37
CA ARG A 124 22.86 -8.41 17.50
C ARG A 124 21.37 -8.70 17.32
N LEU A 125 21.04 -9.98 17.20
CA LEU A 125 19.66 -10.44 17.09
C LEU A 125 19.09 -10.87 18.45
N ASN A 126 17.75 -10.89 18.55
CA ASN A 126 17.03 -11.28 19.77
C ASN A 126 17.38 -10.43 21.01
N ILE A 127 17.68 -9.15 20.79
CA ILE A 127 17.92 -8.16 21.84
C ILE A 127 16.75 -7.18 21.82
N ASP A 128 16.03 -7.08 22.93
CA ASP A 128 15.07 -6.00 23.14
C ASP A 128 15.81 -4.76 23.64
N TYR A 129 15.79 -3.71 22.81
CA TYR A 129 16.47 -2.48 23.16
C TYR A 129 15.94 -1.85 24.45
N LEU A 130 14.62 -1.90 24.70
CA LEU A 130 14.03 -1.25 25.87
C LEU A 130 14.41 -1.96 27.17
N GLU A 131 14.61 -3.28 27.14
CA GLU A 131 15.10 -4.06 28.28
C GLU A 131 16.58 -3.80 28.58
N HIS A 132 17.37 -3.51 27.54
CA HIS A 132 18.83 -3.30 27.63
C HIS A 132 19.25 -1.85 27.36
N LYS A 133 18.31 -0.91 27.44
CA LYS A 133 18.50 0.49 27.06
C LYS A 133 19.72 1.14 27.71
N SER A 134 19.90 0.98 29.00
CA SER A 134 21.00 1.60 29.76
C SER A 134 22.38 1.12 29.32
N GLU A 135 22.49 -0.13 28.89
CA GLU A 135 23.72 -0.70 28.36
C GLU A 135 23.95 -0.25 26.92
N LEU A 136 22.93 -0.39 26.08
CA LEU A 136 23.03 -0.15 24.65
C LEU A 136 23.26 1.34 24.33
N ASP A 137 22.72 2.25 25.12
CA ASP A 137 22.93 3.70 24.96
C ASP A 137 24.40 4.09 25.18
N THR A 138 25.21 3.25 25.83
CA THR A 138 26.64 3.53 26.01
C THR A 138 27.49 3.15 24.81
N LEU A 139 26.95 2.40 23.85
CA LEU A 139 27.68 1.87 22.71
C LEU A 139 27.78 2.84 21.53
N ALA A 140 26.98 3.90 21.51
CA ALA A 140 26.92 4.84 20.40
C ALA A 140 26.57 6.26 20.86
N ASP A 141 27.08 7.27 20.16
CA ASP A 141 26.76 8.67 20.41
C ASP A 141 25.33 9.06 20.02
N LYS A 142 24.71 8.29 19.14
CA LYS A 142 23.33 8.51 18.67
C LYS A 142 22.60 7.18 18.51
N VAL A 143 21.36 7.16 18.93
CA VAL A 143 20.46 6.02 18.79
C VAL A 143 19.33 6.35 17.85
N VAL A 144 19.06 5.46 16.90
CA VAL A 144 17.88 5.51 16.02
C VAL A 144 16.98 4.33 16.41
N TYR A 145 15.92 4.63 17.15
CA TYR A 145 14.95 3.63 17.56
C TYR A 145 13.82 3.53 16.54
N THR A 146 13.62 2.35 15.96
CA THR A 146 12.58 2.08 14.95
C THR A 146 11.44 1.20 15.46
N GLY A 147 11.44 0.87 16.75
CA GLY A 147 10.35 0.15 17.42
C GLY A 147 9.13 1.03 17.68
N PRO A 148 8.11 0.51 18.39
CA PRO A 148 6.91 1.26 18.75
C PRO A 148 7.24 2.51 19.58
N ILE A 149 6.83 3.67 19.08
CA ILE A 149 7.16 4.94 19.73
C ILE A 149 6.50 5.10 21.10
N ASP A 150 5.29 4.60 21.27
CA ASP A 150 4.58 4.57 22.55
C ASP A 150 5.29 3.72 23.62
N ALA A 151 5.84 2.57 23.22
CA ALA A 151 6.67 1.74 24.08
C ALA A 151 7.98 2.45 24.49
N TYR A 152 8.61 3.20 23.55
CA TYR A 152 9.81 3.97 23.86
C TYR A 152 9.59 4.99 24.98
N PHE A 153 8.41 5.58 25.04
CA PHE A 153 7.99 6.52 26.09
C PHE A 153 7.23 5.87 27.25
N ASP A 154 7.33 4.54 27.40
CA ASP A 154 6.71 3.80 28.49
C ASP A 154 5.19 4.03 28.59
N TYR A 155 4.55 4.17 27.44
CA TYR A 155 3.11 4.42 27.27
C TYR A 155 2.54 5.60 28.07
N LYS A 156 3.39 6.59 28.43
CA LYS A 156 3.00 7.75 29.25
C LYS A 156 1.89 8.60 28.67
N LEU A 157 1.74 8.59 27.35
CA LEU A 157 0.68 9.29 26.62
C LEU A 157 -0.44 8.34 26.14
N GLY A 158 -0.46 7.11 26.64
CA GLY A 158 -1.34 6.06 26.17
C GLY A 158 -0.75 5.23 25.03
N THR A 159 -1.50 4.20 24.61
CA THR A 159 -1.12 3.30 23.53
C THR A 159 -1.63 3.81 22.20
N LEU A 160 -0.85 3.64 21.13
CA LEU A 160 -1.31 3.85 19.76
C LEU A 160 -2.18 2.69 19.29
N GLU A 161 -3.23 3.01 18.53
CA GLU A 161 -4.07 1.97 17.92
C GLU A 161 -3.40 1.40 16.68
N TYR A 162 -3.35 0.07 16.59
CA TYR A 162 -2.85 -0.69 15.45
C TYR A 162 -3.95 -1.54 14.82
N ARG A 163 -3.81 -1.82 13.54
CA ARG A 163 -4.64 -2.79 12.84
C ARG A 163 -3.80 -3.98 12.44
N SER A 164 -4.22 -5.16 12.87
CA SER A 164 -3.55 -6.41 12.48
C SER A 164 -4.01 -6.86 11.09
N VAL A 165 -3.08 -7.46 10.36
CA VAL A 165 -3.36 -8.13 9.09
C VAL A 165 -3.27 -9.64 9.32
N ARG A 166 -4.32 -10.36 8.92
CA ARG A 166 -4.32 -11.82 8.92
C ARG A 166 -4.09 -12.31 7.50
N PHE A 167 -3.13 -13.20 7.33
CA PHE A 167 -2.88 -13.89 6.08
C PHE A 167 -3.44 -15.31 6.16
N GLU A 168 -4.16 -15.71 5.15
CA GLU A 168 -4.61 -17.07 4.92
C GLU A 168 -3.96 -17.55 3.62
N THR A 169 -3.25 -18.66 3.67
CA THR A 169 -2.52 -19.20 2.52
C THR A 169 -3.19 -20.48 2.04
N GLU A 170 -3.43 -20.56 0.76
CA GLU A 170 -3.98 -21.74 0.09
C GLU A 170 -3.12 -22.07 -1.13
N THR A 171 -2.84 -23.36 -1.33
CA THR A 171 -2.19 -23.85 -2.55
C THR A 171 -3.24 -24.45 -3.47
N LEU A 172 -3.39 -23.85 -4.65
CA LEU A 172 -4.36 -24.28 -5.65
C LEU A 172 -3.67 -25.14 -6.72
N ASP A 173 -4.35 -26.16 -7.19
CA ASP A 173 -3.91 -26.95 -8.37
C ASP A 173 -4.26 -26.20 -9.66
N LYS A 174 -3.64 -25.02 -9.83
CA LYS A 174 -3.81 -24.15 -10.99
C LYS A 174 -2.49 -23.48 -11.34
N SER A 175 -2.14 -23.50 -12.61
CA SER A 175 -0.95 -22.80 -13.10
C SER A 175 -1.09 -21.29 -13.02
N ASN A 176 -2.30 -20.77 -13.04
CA ASN A 176 -2.60 -19.34 -12.96
C ASN A 176 -4.00 -19.16 -12.36
N PHE A 177 -4.10 -18.42 -11.26
CA PHE A 177 -5.36 -18.12 -10.60
C PHE A 177 -5.95 -16.79 -11.05
N GLN A 178 -5.19 -15.70 -10.88
CA GLN A 178 -5.67 -14.34 -11.15
C GLN A 178 -4.88 -13.61 -12.25
N GLY A 179 -3.80 -14.21 -12.76
CA GLY A 179 -2.97 -13.63 -13.82
C GLY A 179 -2.15 -12.42 -13.39
N ASN A 180 -1.95 -12.24 -12.08
CA ASN A 180 -1.44 -11.02 -11.52
C ASN A 180 -0.92 -11.25 -10.10
N ALA A 181 0.17 -10.57 -9.72
CA ALA A 181 0.77 -10.74 -8.40
C ALA A 181 -0.16 -10.32 -7.26
N ALA A 182 -0.98 -9.26 -7.44
CA ALA A 182 -1.96 -8.87 -6.43
C ALA A 182 -3.19 -8.20 -7.03
N VAL A 183 -4.34 -8.52 -6.48
CA VAL A 183 -5.64 -7.92 -6.80
C VAL A 183 -6.26 -7.37 -5.52
N ASN A 184 -6.61 -6.09 -5.52
CA ASN A 184 -7.36 -5.47 -4.43
C ASN A 184 -8.86 -5.60 -4.69
N TYR A 185 -9.60 -5.98 -3.67
CA TYR A 185 -11.05 -6.09 -3.68
C TYR A 185 -11.64 -4.84 -3.02
N THR A 186 -12.21 -3.97 -3.81
CA THR A 186 -12.68 -2.65 -3.37
C THR A 186 -14.14 -2.63 -2.91
N ASP A 187 -14.90 -3.70 -3.18
CA ASP A 187 -16.24 -3.90 -2.66
C ASP A 187 -16.21 -4.19 -1.14
N ARG A 188 -17.36 -4.05 -0.47
CA ARG A 188 -17.51 -4.30 0.97
C ARG A 188 -17.85 -5.76 1.28
N GLU A 189 -18.47 -6.45 0.35
CA GLU A 189 -19.04 -7.80 0.51
C GLU A 189 -17.94 -8.87 0.58
N THR A 190 -16.88 -8.70 -0.17
CA THR A 190 -15.71 -9.59 -0.15
C THR A 190 -14.98 -9.48 1.19
N PRO A 191 -14.82 -10.58 1.96
CA PRO A 191 -14.28 -10.49 3.33
C PRO A 191 -12.78 -10.20 3.43
N TRP A 192 -12.05 -10.24 2.33
CA TRP A 192 -10.62 -9.88 2.27
C TRP A 192 -10.40 -8.59 1.50
N THR A 193 -9.26 -7.96 1.76
CA THR A 193 -8.86 -6.73 1.07
C THR A 193 -8.03 -7.01 -0.17
N ARG A 194 -7.30 -8.14 -0.20
CA ARG A 194 -6.36 -8.47 -1.27
C ARG A 194 -6.15 -9.98 -1.39
N ILE A 195 -5.97 -10.43 -2.62
CA ILE A 195 -5.38 -11.75 -2.92
C ILE A 195 -3.99 -11.50 -3.53
N ILE A 196 -3.01 -12.26 -3.05
CA ILE A 196 -1.64 -12.25 -3.53
C ILE A 196 -1.35 -13.62 -4.14
N GLU A 197 -0.94 -13.65 -5.40
CA GLU A 197 -0.46 -14.84 -6.08
C GLU A 197 1.07 -14.75 -6.18
N HIS A 198 1.76 -15.41 -5.26
CA HIS A 198 3.19 -15.19 -4.98
C HIS A 198 4.11 -15.48 -6.17
N LYS A 199 3.77 -16.45 -7.01
CA LYS A 199 4.60 -16.81 -8.18
C LYS A 199 4.85 -15.65 -9.15
N TRP A 200 3.95 -14.67 -9.19
CA TRP A 200 4.10 -13.50 -10.06
C TRP A 200 5.12 -12.48 -9.55
N PHE A 201 5.73 -12.69 -8.38
CA PHE A 201 6.86 -11.89 -7.91
C PHE A 201 8.21 -12.42 -8.36
N GLU A 202 8.27 -13.70 -8.72
CA GLU A 202 9.49 -14.34 -9.17
C GLU A 202 9.26 -14.91 -10.57
N PHE A 203 9.97 -14.35 -11.54
CA PHE A 203 9.94 -14.84 -12.91
C PHE A 203 11.31 -15.31 -13.34
N GLY A 204 11.31 -16.09 -14.39
CA GLY A 204 12.50 -16.57 -15.04
C GLY A 204 12.77 -18.04 -14.74
N LYS A 205 14.01 -18.38 -14.61
CA LYS A 205 14.46 -19.75 -14.41
C LYS A 205 15.22 -19.87 -13.11
N ASP A 206 15.09 -21.03 -12.46
CA ASP A 206 15.94 -21.41 -11.34
C ASP A 206 17.40 -21.66 -11.81
N GLU A 207 18.28 -21.98 -10.87
CA GLU A 207 19.69 -22.28 -11.14
C GLU A 207 19.89 -23.51 -12.06
N ASN A 208 18.87 -24.37 -12.18
CA ASN A 208 18.87 -25.58 -13.04
C ASN A 208 18.24 -25.31 -14.40
N GLY A 209 17.77 -24.08 -14.65
CA GLY A 209 17.15 -23.68 -15.91
C GLY A 209 15.67 -24.03 -16.05
N ASN A 210 14.98 -24.46 -14.97
CA ASN A 210 13.56 -24.69 -14.95
C ASN A 210 12.82 -23.36 -14.80
N ASP A 211 11.65 -23.25 -15.41
CA ASP A 211 10.79 -22.08 -15.22
C ASP A 211 10.32 -22.00 -13.76
N LEU A 212 10.47 -20.84 -13.16
CA LEU A 212 9.88 -20.57 -11.85
C LEU A 212 8.36 -20.54 -11.97
N PRO A 213 7.64 -21.10 -10.98
CA PRO A 213 6.19 -21.27 -11.03
C PRO A 213 5.42 -19.96 -11.10
#